data_be1d838a01348032867e0d7a1ded58a0
#
_entry.id   be1d838a01348032867e0d7a1ded58a0
#
_cell.length_a   1.000
_cell.length_b   1.000
_cell.length_c   1.000
_cell.angle_alpha   90.00
_cell.angle_beta   90.00
_cell.angle_gamma   90.00
#
_symmetry.space_group_name_H-M   'P 1'
#
loop_
_entity.id
_entity.type
_entity.pdbx_description
1 polymer ?
#
loop_
_entity_poly.entity_id
_entity_poly.type
_entity_poly.pdbx_seq_one_letter_code
_entity_poly.pdbx_strand_id
1 'polypeptide(L)'
;MIANSKAIWITTGYEIFALNGQSALKIEPLAKKVGKSKSSFYHHFADLELFIDNLLHHHIEKSKIIALKEQNATRLDPDVIDIFLEHKIDLLFNRQLRISQN
;
A
#
# COMPACT_ATOMS: atom_id res chain seq x y z
N MET A 1 -8.61 -22.15 0.58
CA MET A 1 -8.41 -21.00 -0.31
C MET A 1 -6.94 -20.74 -0.54
N ILE A 2 -6.56 -20.58 -1.77
CA ILE A 2 -5.17 -20.35 -2.11
C ILE A 2 -4.84 -18.87 -1.91
N ALA A 3 -3.84 -18.60 -1.11
CA ALA A 3 -3.36 -17.23 -0.94
C ALA A 3 -2.82 -16.71 -2.27
N ASN A 4 -3.26 -15.55 -2.69
CA ASN A 4 -2.72 -14.90 -3.89
C ASN A 4 -1.34 -14.34 -3.55
N SER A 5 -0.28 -14.99 -4.05
CA SER A 5 1.08 -14.57 -3.73
C SER A 5 1.40 -13.17 -4.26
N LYS A 6 0.76 -12.75 -5.35
CA LYS A 6 0.90 -11.38 -5.83
C LYS A 6 0.37 -10.37 -4.82
N ALA A 7 -0.76 -10.68 -4.20
CA ALA A 7 -1.37 -9.81 -3.18
C ALA A 7 -0.47 -9.64 -1.96
N ILE A 8 0.24 -10.68 -1.56
CA ILE A 8 1.17 -10.61 -0.43
C ILE A 8 2.29 -9.61 -0.72
N TRP A 9 2.85 -9.65 -1.94
CA TRP A 9 3.87 -8.70 -2.36
C TRP A 9 3.34 -7.27 -2.31
N ILE A 10 2.16 -7.03 -2.85
CA ILE A 10 1.56 -5.70 -2.90
C ILE A 10 1.26 -5.17 -1.50
N THR A 11 0.63 -5.98 -0.66
CA THR A 11 0.30 -5.57 0.71
C THR A 11 1.55 -5.23 1.51
N THR A 12 2.59 -6.06 1.42
CA THR A 12 3.84 -5.84 2.14
C THR A 12 4.56 -4.60 1.62
N GLY A 13 4.67 -4.44 0.31
CA GLY A 13 5.31 -3.27 -0.29
C GLY A 13 4.56 -1.99 0.00
N TYR A 14 3.26 -2.04 -0.01
CA TYR A 14 2.40 -0.90 0.31
C TYR A 14 2.67 -0.40 1.73
N GLU A 15 2.76 -1.32 2.68
CA GLU A 15 3.05 -0.98 4.06
C GLU A 15 4.45 -0.41 4.24
N ILE A 16 5.47 -1.01 3.59
CA ILE A 16 6.84 -0.49 3.63
C ILE A 16 6.89 0.95 3.09
N PHE A 17 6.25 1.18 1.96
CA PHE A 17 6.19 2.53 1.37
C PHE A 17 5.53 3.52 2.33
N ALA A 18 4.39 3.13 2.91
CA ALA A 18 3.65 4.01 3.82
C ALA A 18 4.48 4.39 5.05
N LEU A 19 5.21 3.44 5.61
CA LEU A 19 5.96 3.65 6.85
C LEU A 19 7.35 4.25 6.62
N ASN A 20 8.01 3.89 5.53
CA ASN A 20 9.43 4.19 5.34
C ASN A 20 9.76 4.96 4.06
N GLY A 21 8.79 5.13 3.16
CA GLY A 21 8.99 5.86 1.91
C GLY A 21 9.52 5.00 0.77
N GLN A 22 9.59 5.61 -0.40
CA GLN A 22 9.97 4.90 -1.62
C GLN A 22 11.40 4.36 -1.58
N SER A 23 12.31 5.06 -0.93
CA SER A 23 13.72 4.64 -0.85
C SER A 23 13.89 3.31 -0.12
N ALA A 24 12.93 2.91 0.70
CA ALA A 24 12.96 1.64 1.42
C ALA A 24 12.49 0.47 0.55
N LEU A 25 11.90 0.74 -0.61
CA LEU A 25 11.43 -0.31 -1.52
C LEU A 25 12.59 -0.83 -2.36
N LYS A 26 13.14 -1.95 -1.92
CA LYS A 26 14.19 -2.69 -2.64
C LYS A 26 13.79 -4.16 -2.66
N ILE A 27 14.12 -4.83 -3.76
CA ILE A 27 13.62 -6.19 -3.99
C ILE A 27 14.11 -7.16 -2.92
N GLU A 28 15.39 -7.10 -2.53
CA GLU A 28 15.93 -8.04 -1.54
C GLU A 28 15.27 -7.90 -0.16
N PRO A 29 15.23 -6.71 0.45
CA PRO A 29 14.53 -6.57 1.74
C PRO A 29 13.05 -6.92 1.65
N LEU A 30 12.40 -6.57 0.54
CA LEU A 30 11.00 -6.87 0.32
C LEU A 30 10.78 -8.38 0.26
N ALA A 31 11.60 -9.10 -0.52
CA ALA A 31 11.52 -10.54 -0.64
C ALA A 31 11.72 -11.23 0.71
N LYS A 32 12.68 -10.74 1.49
CA LYS A 32 12.94 -11.26 2.82
C LYS A 32 11.74 -11.10 3.73
N LYS A 33 11.10 -9.94 3.68
CA LYS A 33 9.93 -9.66 4.52
C LYS A 33 8.72 -10.48 4.10
N VAL A 34 8.53 -10.68 2.79
CA VAL A 34 7.47 -11.52 2.26
C VAL A 34 7.75 -13.01 2.55
N GLY A 35 9.01 -13.38 2.72
CA GLY A 35 9.41 -14.77 2.93
C GLY A 35 9.49 -15.56 1.63
N LYS A 36 9.80 -14.92 0.53
CA LYS A 36 9.91 -15.54 -0.78
C LYS A 36 11.21 -15.11 -1.48
N SER A 37 11.54 -15.80 -2.56
CA SER A 37 12.75 -15.50 -3.34
C SER A 37 12.55 -14.33 -4.30
N LYS A 38 13.66 -13.77 -4.78
CA LYS A 38 13.61 -12.75 -5.84
C LYS A 38 12.98 -13.30 -7.11
N SER A 39 13.17 -14.59 -7.41
CA SER A 39 12.51 -15.24 -8.54
C SER A 39 11.00 -15.14 -8.46
N SER A 40 10.46 -15.31 -7.25
CA SER A 40 9.01 -15.17 -7.04
C SER A 40 8.55 -13.75 -7.34
N PHE A 41 9.35 -12.74 -6.94
CA PHE A 41 9.04 -11.36 -7.28
C PHE A 41 8.94 -11.17 -8.80
N TYR A 42 9.98 -11.60 -9.53
CA TYR A 42 10.02 -11.43 -10.96
C TYR A 42 8.99 -12.27 -11.71
N HIS A 43 8.43 -13.28 -11.06
CA HIS A 43 7.31 -14.02 -11.61
C HIS A 43 6.05 -13.13 -11.73
N HIS A 44 5.89 -12.18 -10.81
CA HIS A 44 4.71 -11.32 -10.76
C HIS A 44 4.95 -9.93 -11.35
N PHE A 45 6.17 -9.41 -11.28
CA PHE A 45 6.49 -8.04 -11.67
C PHE A 45 7.77 -8.03 -12.51
N ALA A 46 7.73 -7.37 -13.65
CA ALA A 46 8.89 -7.30 -14.53
C ALA A 46 10.07 -6.58 -13.88
N ASP A 47 9.79 -5.54 -13.10
CA ASP A 47 10.80 -4.78 -12.37
C ASP A 47 10.18 -4.03 -11.19
N LEU A 48 11.01 -3.33 -10.43
CA LEU A 48 10.57 -2.58 -9.27
C LEU A 48 9.65 -1.42 -9.65
N GLU A 49 9.89 -0.79 -10.80
CA GLU A 49 9.07 0.33 -11.26
C GLU A 49 7.63 -0.11 -11.53
N LEU A 50 7.45 -1.24 -12.20
CA LEU A 50 6.11 -1.80 -12.40
C LEU A 50 5.46 -2.24 -11.09
N PHE A 51 6.26 -2.72 -10.14
CA PHE A 51 5.76 -3.03 -8.81
C PHE A 51 5.20 -1.77 -8.13
N ILE A 52 5.94 -0.67 -8.20
CA ILE A 52 5.49 0.61 -7.63
C ILE A 52 4.20 1.08 -8.30
N ASP A 53 4.08 0.92 -9.62
CA ASP A 53 2.83 1.23 -10.33
C ASP A 53 1.66 0.44 -9.76
N ASN A 54 1.88 -0.82 -9.43
CA ASN A 54 0.86 -1.65 -8.79
C ASN A 54 0.48 -1.12 -7.40
N LEU A 55 1.46 -0.61 -6.65
CA LEU A 55 1.18 0.01 -5.36
C LEU A 55 0.32 1.27 -5.52
N LEU A 56 0.61 2.08 -6.52
CA LEU A 56 -0.17 3.28 -6.80
C LEU A 56 -1.61 2.94 -7.18
N HIS A 57 -1.80 1.93 -8.00
CA HIS A 57 -3.15 1.46 -8.34
C HIS A 57 -3.90 0.97 -7.10
N HIS A 58 -3.23 0.23 -6.25
CA HIS A 58 -3.80 -0.24 -4.99
C HIS A 58 -4.23 0.95 -4.12
N HIS A 59 -3.37 1.97 -4.04
CA HIS A 59 -3.67 3.18 -3.27
C HIS A 59 -4.89 3.92 -3.82
N ILE A 60 -5.01 4.01 -5.15
CA ILE A 60 -6.16 4.66 -5.78
C ILE A 60 -7.46 3.93 -5.40
N GLU A 61 -7.44 2.60 -5.43
CA GLU A 61 -8.63 1.83 -5.04
C GLU A 61 -8.98 2.04 -3.56
N LYS A 62 -7.97 2.09 -2.68
CA LYS A 62 -8.20 2.38 -1.27
C LYS A 62 -8.73 3.80 -1.07
N SER A 63 -8.22 4.76 -1.85
CA SER A 63 -8.68 6.15 -1.77
C SER A 63 -10.15 6.28 -2.15
N LYS A 64 -10.61 5.51 -3.13
CA LYS A 64 -12.03 5.48 -3.49
C LYS A 64 -12.90 4.97 -2.36
N ILE A 65 -12.44 3.93 -1.65
CA ILE A 65 -13.15 3.38 -0.50
C ILE A 65 -13.25 4.42 0.61
N ILE A 66 -12.14 5.11 0.90
CA ILE A 66 -12.11 6.17 1.91
C ILE A 66 -13.09 7.29 1.55
N ALA A 67 -13.07 7.72 0.29
CA ALA A 67 -13.96 8.78 -0.17
C ALA A 67 -15.43 8.42 0.01
N LEU A 68 -15.79 7.17 -0.27
CA LEU A 68 -17.16 6.70 -0.06
C LEU A 68 -17.54 6.71 1.42
N LYS A 69 -16.63 6.30 2.29
CA LYS A 69 -16.85 6.31 3.74
C LYS A 69 -17.02 7.73 4.26
N GLU A 70 -16.18 8.67 3.80
CA GLU A 70 -16.27 10.07 4.18
C GLU A 70 -17.61 10.68 3.74
N GLN A 71 -18.05 10.32 2.53
CA GLN A 71 -19.32 10.79 1.98
C GLN A 71 -20.52 10.38 2.85
N ASN A 72 -20.43 9.20 3.45
CA ASN A 72 -21.50 8.63 4.29
C ASN A 72 -21.30 8.95 5.79
N ALA A 73 -20.20 9.59 6.16
CA ALA A 73 -19.96 9.96 7.55
C ALA A 73 -20.84 11.16 7.93
N THR A 74 -21.55 11.05 9.04
CA THR A 74 -22.43 12.12 9.54
C THR A 74 -21.94 12.74 10.83
N ARG A 75 -21.03 12.10 11.53
CA ARG A 75 -20.52 12.56 12.82
C ARG A 75 -19.01 12.39 12.88
N LEU A 76 -18.35 13.31 13.57
CA LEU A 76 -16.92 13.21 13.78
C LEU A 76 -16.57 11.92 14.53
N ASP A 77 -17.27 11.65 15.62
CA ASP A 77 -17.11 10.44 16.41
C ASP A 77 -18.45 9.70 16.46
N PRO A 78 -18.56 8.46 16.02
CA PRO A 78 -17.44 7.58 15.61
C PRO A 78 -17.03 7.66 14.15
N ASP A 79 -17.83 8.28 13.27
CA ASP A 79 -17.72 8.07 11.83
C ASP A 79 -16.37 8.45 11.24
N VAL A 80 -15.93 9.68 11.44
CA VAL A 80 -14.66 10.16 10.88
C VAL A 80 -13.47 9.53 11.58
N ILE A 81 -13.55 9.38 12.90
CA ILE A 81 -12.47 8.76 13.68
C ILE A 81 -12.27 7.30 13.27
N ASP A 82 -13.35 6.56 13.06
CA ASP A 82 -13.26 5.17 12.60
C ASP A 82 -12.58 5.06 11.24
N ILE A 83 -12.85 6.00 10.33
CA ILE A 83 -12.18 6.05 9.03
C ILE A 83 -10.67 6.21 9.21
N PHE A 84 -10.23 7.14 10.06
CA PHE A 84 -8.80 7.33 10.32
C PHE A 84 -8.16 6.09 10.91
N LEU A 85 -8.79 5.45 11.87
CA LEU A 85 -8.24 4.26 12.52
C LEU A 85 -8.14 3.09 11.56
N GLU A 86 -9.16 2.90 10.73
CA GLU A 86 -9.21 1.78 9.77
C GLU A 86 -8.23 1.98 8.61
N HIS A 87 -8.00 3.23 8.19
CA HIS A 87 -7.20 3.54 7.01
C HIS A 87 -5.88 4.24 7.33
N LYS A 88 -5.33 3.96 8.51
CA LYS A 88 -4.08 4.59 8.97
C LYS A 88 -2.92 4.41 7.97
N ILE A 89 -2.74 3.20 7.47
CA ILE A 89 -1.66 2.90 6.51
C ILE A 89 -1.90 3.64 5.19
N ASP A 90 -3.14 3.70 4.74
CA ASP A 90 -3.49 4.42 3.50
C ASP A 90 -3.17 5.91 3.61
N LEU A 91 -3.43 6.51 4.76
CA LEU A 91 -3.13 7.93 5.00
C LEU A 91 -1.63 8.17 5.05
N LEU A 92 -0.86 7.27 5.64
CA LEU A 92 0.60 7.35 5.66
C LEU A 92 1.18 7.20 4.26
N PHE A 93 0.63 6.31 3.45
CA PHE A 93 1.03 6.15 2.06
C PHE A 93 0.84 7.45 1.30
N ASN A 94 -0.32 8.07 1.45
CA ASN A 94 -0.61 9.36 0.80
C ASN A 94 0.38 10.44 1.23
N ARG A 95 0.75 10.47 2.50
CA ARG A 95 1.76 11.41 3.00
C ARG A 95 3.10 11.22 2.32
N GLN A 96 3.53 9.96 2.14
CA GLN A 96 4.80 9.66 1.48
C GLN A 96 4.80 10.10 0.02
N LEU A 97 3.67 9.98 -0.66
CA LEU A 97 3.56 10.48 -2.04
C LEU A 97 3.79 11.99 -2.10
N ARG A 98 3.25 12.75 -1.17
CA ARG A 98 3.44 14.19 -1.13
C ARG A 98 4.89 14.56 -0.83
N ILE A 99 5.54 13.84 0.06
CA ILE A 99 6.94 14.06 0.42
C ILE A 99 7.84 13.80 -0.78
N SER A 100 7.60 12.72 -1.52
CA SER A 100 8.46 12.33 -2.63
C SER A 100 8.31 13.23 -3.86
N GLN A 101 7.29 14.08 -3.90
CA GLN A 101 7.09 15.02 -4.99
C GLN A 101 7.86 16.33 -4.81
N ASN A 102 8.47 16.54 -3.66
CA ASN A 102 9.20 17.77 -3.36
C ASN A 102 10.71 17.64 -3.62
#